data_baf1fe55cdb730f1de945b324b4157dc
#
_entry.id   baf1fe55cdb730f1de945b324b4157dc
#
_cell.length_a   1.000
_cell.length_b   1.000
_cell.length_c   1.000
_cell.angle_alpha   90.00
_cell.angle_beta   90.00
_cell.angle_gamma   90.00
#
_symmetry.space_group_name_H-M   'P 1'
#
loop_
_entity.id
_entity.type
_entity.pdbx_description
1 polymer ?
#
loop_
_entity_poly.entity_id
_entity_poly.type
_entity_poly.pdbx_seq_one_letter_code
_entity_poly.pdbx_strand_id
1 'polypeptide(L)'
;MVLAVDIGNSNICIGGLTGAEHCSIQFTMRMVTRPRCTADEYAAEMKFLLRRLQVDPAACEGVIVCSVVPHLTEVLAAACKRLTGQEPLIVSCGLDTGLSF
;
A
#
# COMPACT_ATOMS: atom_id res chain seq x y z
N MET A 1 -8.94 4.50 9.04
CA MET A 1 -8.28 4.72 7.76
C MET A 1 -7.79 3.41 7.20
N VAL A 2 -8.02 3.19 5.92
CA VAL A 2 -7.53 2.03 5.19
C VAL A 2 -6.37 2.47 4.29
N LEU A 3 -5.28 1.72 4.32
CA LEU A 3 -4.13 1.98 3.48
C LEU A 3 -4.28 1.17 2.19
N ALA A 4 -4.29 1.84 1.05
CA ALA A 4 -4.40 1.21 -0.26
C ALA A 4 -3.06 1.30 -0.97
N VAL A 5 -2.52 0.16 -1.37
CA VAL A 5 -1.20 0.06 -2.02
C VAL A 5 -1.39 -0.52 -3.42
N ASP A 6 -0.95 0.22 -4.42
CA ASP A 6 -1.03 -0.19 -5.82
C ASP A 6 0.39 -0.32 -6.37
N ILE A 7 0.79 -1.54 -6.68
CA ILE A 7 2.15 -1.86 -7.12
C ILE A 7 2.18 -1.96 -8.64
N GLY A 8 2.76 -0.96 -9.27
CA GLY A 8 2.98 -0.93 -10.71
C GLY A 8 4.41 -1.30 -11.08
N ASN A 9 4.68 -1.41 -12.37
CA ASN A 9 6.02 -1.76 -12.85
C ASN A 9 7.07 -0.69 -12.55
N SER A 10 6.67 0.57 -12.55
CA SER A 10 7.59 1.68 -12.36
C SER A 10 7.42 2.36 -11.01
N ASN A 11 6.22 2.39 -10.50
CA ASN A 11 5.91 3.12 -9.27
C ASN A 11 4.95 2.34 -8.38
N ILE A 12 5.06 2.57 -7.08
CA ILE A 12 4.15 2.06 -6.08
C ILE A 12 3.39 3.26 -5.53
N CYS A 13 2.08 3.26 -5.69
CA CYS A 13 1.24 4.36 -5.22
C CYS A 13 0.52 3.91 -3.95
N ILE A 14 0.52 4.76 -2.94
CA ILE A 14 -0.07 4.45 -1.65
C ILE A 14 -1.02 5.58 -1.28
N GLY A 15 -2.23 5.21 -0.89
CA GLY A 15 -3.22 6.19 -0.46
C GLY A 15 -3.84 5.80 0.87
N GLY A 16 -4.21 6.81 1.65
CA GLY A 16 -4.99 6.61 2.85
C GLY A 16 -6.45 6.96 2.58
N LEU A 17 -7.35 6.03 2.84
CA LEU A 17 -8.77 6.19 2.56
C LEU A 17 -9.57 6.16 3.86
N THR A 18 -10.53 7.07 3.99
CA THR A 18 -11.45 7.10 5.12
C THR A 18 -12.88 7.24 4.62
N GLY A 19 -13.83 6.87 5.46
CA GLY A 19 -15.24 6.99 5.18
C GLY A 19 -15.87 5.68 4.77
N ALA A 20 -17.06 5.41 5.30
CA ALA A 20 -17.81 4.19 5.01
C ALA A 20 -18.68 4.35 3.75
N GLU A 21 -19.29 5.52 3.58
CA GLU A 21 -20.20 5.78 2.48
C GLU A 21 -19.57 6.60 1.37
N HIS A 22 -18.69 7.52 1.75
CA HIS A 22 -17.96 8.36 0.82
C HIS A 22 -16.47 8.20 1.10
N CYS A 23 -15.83 7.37 0.29
CA CYS A 23 -14.41 7.14 0.39
C CYS A 23 -13.67 8.44 0.11
N SER A 24 -12.99 8.96 1.12
CA SER A 24 -12.23 10.21 1.01
C SER A 24 -10.75 9.89 1.08
N ILE A 25 -9.99 10.43 0.12
CA ILE A 25 -8.53 10.25 0.10
C ILE A 25 -7.92 11.27 1.05
N GLN A 26 -7.27 10.77 2.10
CA GLN A 26 -6.63 11.62 3.10
C GLN A 26 -5.23 12.03 2.68
N PHE A 27 -4.51 11.14 2.02
CA PHE A 27 -3.18 11.42 1.50
C PHE A 27 -2.85 10.45 0.37
N THR A 28 -1.88 10.83 -0.44
CA THR A 28 -1.25 9.94 -1.41
C THR A 28 0.25 10.08 -1.31
N MET A 29 0.96 9.00 -1.58
CA MET A 29 2.41 9.03 -1.67
C MET A 29 2.85 8.03 -2.72
N ARG A 30 4.08 8.19 -3.20
CA ARG A 30 4.61 7.36 -4.28
C ARG A 30 6.03 6.93 -3.96
N MET A 31 6.33 5.68 -4.27
CA MET A 31 7.68 5.14 -4.22
C MET A 31 8.05 4.61 -5.58
N VAL A 32 9.35 4.57 -5.88
CA VAL A 32 9.86 3.93 -7.08
C VAL A 32 9.82 2.42 -6.86
N THR A 33 9.34 1.69 -7.87
CA THR A 33 9.35 0.23 -7.84
C THR A 33 10.77 -0.28 -7.99
N ARG A 34 11.25 -1.03 -7.00
CA ARG A 34 12.59 -1.63 -6.98
C ARG A 34 12.45 -3.13 -6.77
N PRO A 35 12.60 -3.93 -7.84
CA PRO A 35 12.33 -5.38 -7.76
C PRO A 35 13.19 -6.14 -6.75
N ARG A 36 14.35 -5.59 -6.39
CA ARG A 36 15.27 -6.25 -5.43
C ARG A 36 15.16 -5.71 -4.02
N CYS A 37 14.27 -4.77 -3.79
CA CYS A 37 14.08 -4.19 -2.47
C CYS A 37 13.38 -5.19 -1.56
N THR A 38 13.88 -5.31 -0.34
CA THR A 38 13.30 -6.22 0.66
C THR A 38 12.08 -5.59 1.34
N ALA A 39 11.33 -6.44 2.06
CA ALA A 39 10.20 -5.95 2.87
C ALA A 39 10.66 -4.94 3.91
N ASP A 40 11.82 -5.17 4.54
CA ASP A 40 12.37 -4.23 5.53
C ASP A 40 12.70 -2.88 4.91
N GLU A 41 13.28 -2.89 3.72
CA GLU A 41 13.63 -1.66 3.03
C GLU A 41 12.40 -0.86 2.64
N TYR A 42 11.38 -1.54 2.10
CA TYR A 42 10.12 -0.87 1.78
C TYR A 42 9.42 -0.36 3.03
N ALA A 43 9.43 -1.15 4.10
CA ALA A 43 8.81 -0.73 5.36
C ALA A 43 9.49 0.54 5.89
N ALA A 44 10.81 0.60 5.84
CA ALA A 44 11.56 1.78 6.28
C ALA A 44 11.22 3.01 5.45
N GLU A 45 11.15 2.87 4.14
CA GLU A 45 10.81 3.97 3.24
C GLU A 45 9.37 4.44 3.47
N MET A 46 8.43 3.50 3.57
CA MET A 46 7.03 3.82 3.85
C MET A 46 6.88 4.53 5.18
N LYS A 47 7.57 4.05 6.21
CA LYS A 47 7.53 4.66 7.53
C LYS A 47 8.03 6.11 7.48
N PHE A 48 9.10 6.35 6.75
CA PHE A 48 9.66 7.69 6.57
C PHE A 48 8.63 8.61 5.89
N LEU A 49 8.02 8.15 4.81
CA LEU A 49 7.04 8.94 4.06
C LEU A 49 5.78 9.20 4.88
N LEU A 50 5.28 8.20 5.59
CA LEU A 50 4.10 8.36 6.45
C LEU A 50 4.37 9.34 7.58
N ARG A 51 5.58 9.29 8.14
CA ARG A 51 5.97 10.22 9.21
C ARG A 51 6.00 11.66 8.70
N ARG A 52 6.48 11.87 7.49
CA ARG A 52 6.47 13.21 6.89
C ARG A 52 5.05 13.73 6.69
N LEU A 53 4.10 12.85 6.44
CA LEU A 53 2.70 13.20 6.28
C LEU A 53 1.96 13.25 7.63
N GLN A 54 2.67 12.98 8.73
CA GLN A 54 2.11 12.93 10.08
C GLN A 54 1.03 11.86 10.22
N VAL A 55 1.22 10.74 9.53
CA VAL A 55 0.32 9.59 9.57
C VAL A 55 0.95 8.50 10.43
N ASP A 56 0.21 8.02 11.43
CA ASP A 56 0.63 6.91 12.27
C ASP A 56 0.18 5.61 11.60
N PRO A 57 1.12 4.74 11.19
CA PRO A 57 0.74 3.46 10.57
C PRO A 57 -0.12 2.59 11.48
N ALA A 58 0.07 2.69 12.80
CA ALA A 58 -0.72 1.90 13.75
C ALA A 58 -2.18 2.32 13.80
N ALA A 59 -2.50 3.51 13.28
CA ALA A 59 -3.89 3.98 13.20
C ALA A 59 -4.65 3.38 12.02
N CYS A 60 -3.96 2.66 11.12
CA CYS A 60 -4.63 2.01 9.99
C CYS A 60 -5.43 0.81 10.47
N GLU A 61 -6.68 0.73 10.06
CA GLU A 61 -7.58 -0.36 10.43
C GLU A 61 -7.62 -1.47 9.39
N GLY A 62 -7.01 -1.25 8.23
CA GLY A 62 -6.93 -2.25 7.19
C GLY A 62 -5.94 -1.83 6.12
N VAL A 63 -5.50 -2.81 5.33
CA VAL A 63 -4.57 -2.61 4.22
C VAL A 63 -5.07 -3.41 3.03
N ILE A 64 -5.12 -2.77 1.87
CA ILE A 64 -5.45 -3.42 0.60
C ILE A 64 -4.25 -3.30 -0.32
N VAL A 65 -3.80 -4.41 -0.87
CA VAL A 65 -2.67 -4.45 -1.81
C VAL A 65 -3.15 -4.96 -3.16
N CYS A 66 -2.91 -4.17 -4.19
CA CYS A 66 -3.20 -4.52 -5.57
C CYS A 66 -1.88 -4.45 -6.35
N SER A 67 -1.58 -5.46 -7.16
CA SER A 67 -0.27 -5.53 -7.80
C SER A 67 -0.34 -6.13 -9.20
N VAL A 68 0.45 -5.54 -10.12
CA VAL A 68 0.73 -6.11 -11.43
C VAL A 68 2.13 -6.73 -11.47
N VAL A 69 2.82 -6.76 -10.32
CA VAL A 69 4.17 -7.31 -10.19
C VAL A 69 4.11 -8.43 -9.14
N PRO A 70 3.83 -9.67 -9.55
CA PRO A 70 3.52 -10.75 -8.60
C PRO A 70 4.56 -10.99 -7.52
N HIS A 71 5.85 -10.91 -7.85
CA HIS A 71 6.89 -11.18 -6.86
C HIS A 71 7.03 -10.06 -5.81
N LEU A 72 6.47 -8.87 -6.05
CA LEU A 72 6.49 -7.79 -5.09
C LEU A 72 5.24 -7.77 -4.20
N THR A 73 4.19 -8.48 -4.58
CA THR A 73 2.94 -8.49 -3.83
C THR A 73 3.18 -8.91 -2.38
N GLU A 74 3.85 -10.03 -2.17
CA GLU A 74 4.12 -10.53 -0.82
C GLU A 74 5.11 -9.65 -0.07
N VAL A 75 6.08 -9.08 -0.78
CA VAL A 75 7.06 -8.17 -0.19
C VAL A 75 6.38 -6.95 0.39
N LEU A 76 5.52 -6.31 -0.39
CA LEU A 76 4.79 -5.13 0.07
C LEU A 76 3.74 -5.49 1.12
N ALA A 77 3.10 -6.65 1.01
CA ALA A 77 2.17 -7.11 2.03
C ALA A 77 2.88 -7.28 3.36
N ALA A 78 4.06 -7.89 3.36
CA ALA A 78 4.85 -8.06 4.58
C ALA A 78 5.29 -6.71 5.16
N ALA A 79 5.69 -5.77 4.31
CA ALA A 79 6.07 -4.43 4.74
C ALA A 79 4.90 -3.72 5.42
N CYS A 80 3.72 -3.77 4.81
CA CYS A 80 2.52 -3.16 5.37
C CYS A 80 2.10 -3.79 6.69
N LYS A 81 2.20 -5.12 6.79
CA LYS A 81 1.87 -5.82 8.02
C LYS A 81 2.77 -5.40 9.16
N ARG A 82 4.06 -5.22 8.91
CA ARG A 82 4.99 -4.74 9.92
C ARG A 82 4.66 -3.35 10.41
N LEU A 83 4.25 -2.47 9.49
CA LEU A 83 3.96 -1.08 9.82
C LEU A 83 2.63 -0.92 10.54
N THR A 84 1.60 -1.63 10.09
CA THR A 84 0.23 -1.40 10.56
C THR A 84 -0.24 -2.44 11.58
N GLY A 85 0.38 -3.60 11.59
CA GLY A 85 -0.10 -4.73 12.39
C GLY A 85 -1.34 -5.41 11.80
N GLN A 86 -1.81 -4.96 10.64
CA GLN A 86 -2.99 -5.50 9.98
C GLN A 86 -2.60 -6.49 8.88
N GLU A 87 -3.36 -7.56 8.76
CA GLU A 87 -3.18 -8.53 7.69
C GLU A 87 -3.70 -7.92 6.39
N PRO A 88 -2.86 -7.74 5.35
CA PRO A 88 -3.32 -7.11 4.12
C PRO A 88 -4.28 -7.99 3.35
N LEU A 89 -5.29 -7.35 2.76
CA LEU A 89 -6.16 -8.00 1.78
C LEU A 89 -5.50 -7.81 0.41
N ILE A 90 -5.18 -8.93 -0.24
CA ILE A 90 -4.56 -8.90 -1.56
C ILE A 90 -5.64 -9.03 -2.62
N VAL A 91 -5.72 -8.03 -3.49
CA VAL A 91 -6.69 -8.00 -4.57
C VAL A 91 -5.95 -8.26 -5.87
N SER A 92 -6.44 -9.22 -6.65
CA SER A 92 -5.88 -9.51 -7.95
C SER A 92 -6.22 -8.38 -8.92
N CYS A 93 -5.19 -7.75 -9.47
CA CYS A 93 -5.37 -6.73 -10.50
C CYS A 93 -5.38 -7.40 -11.88
N GLY A 94 -6.20 -8.43 -12.04
CA GLY A 94 -6.35 -9.07 -13.33
C GLY A 94 -7.06 -8.14 -14.30
N LEU A 95 -6.78 -8.32 -15.58
CA LEU A 95 -7.41 -7.53 -16.64
C LEU A 95 -8.93 -7.71 -16.68
N ASP A 96 -9.41 -8.78 -16.09
CA ASP A 96 -10.82 -9.15 -16.16
C ASP A 96 -11.66 -8.64 -15.00
N THR A 97 -11.06 -7.94 -14.06
CA THR A 97 -11.80 -7.53 -12.86
C THR A 97 -12.73 -6.35 -13.09
N GLY A 98 -12.57 -5.62 -14.18
CA GLY A 98 -13.34 -4.43 -14.44
C GLY A 98 -13.07 -3.30 -13.46
N LEU A 99 -12.11 -3.50 -12.56
CA LEU A 99 -11.69 -2.46 -11.61
C LEU A 99 -10.62 -1.62 -12.28
N SER A 100 -11.05 -0.51 -12.82
CA SER A 100 -10.12 0.49 -13.32
C SER A 100 -9.99 1.59 -12.26
N PHE A 101 -8.79 1.85 -11.93
CA PHE A 101 -8.49 2.94 -11.00
C PHE A 101 -8.03 4.16 -11.76
#